data_4168f2b7a4c3e6dfb25a911d510d2c45
#
_entry.id   4168f2b7a4c3e6dfb25a911d510d2c45
#
_cell.length_a   1.000
_cell.length_b   1.000
_cell.length_c   1.000
_cell.angle_alpha   90.00
_cell.angle_beta   90.00
_cell.angle_gamma   90.00
#
_symmetry.space_group_name_H-M   'P 1'
#
loop_
_entity.id
_entity.type
_entity.pdbx_description
1 polymer ?
#
loop_
_entity_poly.entity_id
_entity_poly.type
_entity_poly.pdbx_seq_one_letter_code
_entity_poly.pdbx_strand_id
1 'polypeptide(L)'
;MNEKTVKQEKELSAARDTFASTLFNEGARMEKERVLNALPEEFARLHRSGAFHIHDLDGWNLVNNCSTPLPEYVLHPEHLRTKTPGGRIAELVEQFKEMICTVQHRQSGGVGSCNFDREMAEALVAAGVEPTAENATAFGEQATLLFTWLSTQRLRYARENFYVTLNMGLDTSSWGRIVTHESIAAFAALPVDYTRPNLVFKVKGEINGRAGSPNYDLFLAACDCTTRKMIPTYLLMDAEPNRACDPFKINIMGCRTRVYANRNGEAGSVGRGNIAALSLNLPRIALETKELEKFFKLLKARMNAAKRVLLLRAEAIRKSPFAAEMAESGVWSAKNVEEMCRQGTYSIGFIGLAETVEILGGGKVQSDPRARELARRILEVMRETTDGYADETGLNFSLLASAGEGISGRFPKMDAELFPDAECWKKGFYTNSFHVPVDSGVGVFEKLAYEGPFHRFANGGSISYVELREAPIGNPECVADIVLDATSQGVPYLGINYPLDICNVCGTRGTFDACPHCGSKNVKRIRRVSGYLETLDEFSVGKKAEERNRLANSGNHRE
;
A
#
# COMPACT_ATOMS: atom_id res chain seq x y z
N MET A 1 22.05 22.59 27.79
CA MET A 1 21.76 21.91 26.53
C MET A 1 20.33 21.38 26.64
N ASN A 2 19.38 22.05 26.01
CA ASN A 2 17.98 21.67 26.04
C ASN A 2 17.81 20.47 25.06
N GLU A 3 17.66 19.28 25.63
CA GLU A 3 17.21 18.07 24.91
C GLU A 3 15.73 18.19 24.54
N LYS A 4 15.42 18.98 23.57
CA LYS A 4 14.23 18.71 22.74
C LYS A 4 14.63 17.64 21.77
N THR A 5 14.44 16.39 22.16
CA THR A 5 14.48 15.24 21.25
C THR A 5 13.60 15.58 20.07
N VAL A 6 14.21 15.84 18.93
CA VAL A 6 13.50 16.00 17.66
C VAL A 6 12.84 14.66 17.41
N LYS A 7 11.52 14.57 17.62
CA LYS A 7 10.76 13.39 17.22
C LYS A 7 11.01 13.17 15.74
N GLN A 8 11.73 12.10 15.43
CA GLN A 8 12.05 11.72 14.08
C GLN A 8 10.76 11.60 13.27
N GLU A 9 10.70 12.21 12.10
CA GLU A 9 9.57 12.03 11.18
C GLU A 9 9.44 10.54 10.89
N LYS A 10 8.32 9.96 11.30
CA LYS A 10 8.03 8.55 11.03
C LYS A 10 7.80 8.37 9.52
N GLU A 11 8.55 7.50 8.87
CA GLU A 11 8.27 7.11 7.49
C GLU A 11 6.95 6.35 7.41
N LEU A 12 6.67 5.51 8.41
CA LEU A 12 5.41 4.78 8.56
C LEU A 12 4.66 5.27 9.80
N SER A 13 3.38 5.55 9.65
CA SER A 13 2.51 5.99 10.76
C SER A 13 2.35 4.94 11.87
N ALA A 14 2.51 3.65 11.53
CA ALA A 14 2.38 2.54 12.48
C ALA A 14 3.58 2.31 13.41
N ALA A 15 4.66 3.09 13.28
CA ALA A 15 5.87 2.90 14.09
C ALA A 15 5.66 3.41 15.53
N ARG A 16 5.97 2.58 16.53
CA ARG A 16 5.83 2.89 17.97
C ARG A 16 7.19 2.99 18.66
N ASP A 17 7.24 3.78 19.73
CA ASP A 17 8.44 3.94 20.53
C ASP A 17 8.50 2.87 21.63
N THR A 18 9.53 2.04 21.59
CA THR A 18 9.92 1.05 22.61
C THR A 18 11.42 1.17 22.87
N PHE A 19 11.94 0.51 23.90
CA PHE A 19 13.39 0.48 24.13
C PHE A 19 14.15 -0.07 22.91
N ALA A 20 13.69 -1.18 22.35
CA ALA A 20 14.32 -1.77 21.15
C ALA A 20 14.19 -0.85 19.93
N SER A 21 13.04 -0.20 19.73
CA SER A 21 12.87 0.75 18.62
C SER A 21 13.71 2.02 18.80
N THR A 22 13.99 2.46 20.04
CA THR A 22 14.88 3.60 20.30
C THR A 22 16.30 3.29 19.84
N LEU A 23 16.83 2.11 20.19
CA LEU A 23 18.15 1.67 19.72
C LEU A 23 18.21 1.54 18.20
N PHE A 24 17.18 0.93 17.61
CA PHE A 24 17.08 0.81 16.16
C PHE A 24 17.02 2.18 15.49
N ASN A 25 16.23 3.12 15.99
CA ASN A 25 16.10 4.47 15.42
C ASN A 25 17.43 5.22 15.41
N GLU A 26 18.26 5.07 16.45
CA GLU A 26 19.60 5.67 16.46
C GLU A 26 20.50 5.04 15.40
N GLY A 27 20.52 3.72 15.30
CA GLY A 27 21.25 3.02 14.23
C GLY A 27 20.75 3.41 12.83
N ALA A 28 19.45 3.46 12.62
CA ALA A 28 18.83 3.88 11.36
C ALA A 28 19.19 5.33 11.00
N ARG A 29 19.21 6.24 11.98
CA ARG A 29 19.64 7.63 11.77
C ARG A 29 21.11 7.71 11.34
N MET A 30 21.98 6.98 12.01
CA MET A 30 23.41 6.92 11.63
C MET A 30 23.60 6.36 10.23
N GLU A 31 22.88 5.30 9.87
CA GLU A 31 22.96 4.70 8.55
C GLU A 31 22.45 5.65 7.46
N LYS A 32 21.32 6.32 7.67
CA LYS A 32 20.80 7.34 6.74
C LYS A 32 21.84 8.44 6.47
N GLU A 33 22.49 8.97 7.51
CA GLU A 33 23.53 9.99 7.35
C GLU A 33 24.78 9.42 6.66
N ARG A 34 25.20 8.20 6.98
CA ARG A 34 26.30 7.52 6.30
C ARG A 34 26.05 7.39 4.80
N VAL A 35 24.84 6.97 4.42
CA VAL A 35 24.44 6.83 3.01
C VAL A 35 24.40 8.18 2.32
N LEU A 36 23.77 9.19 2.92
CA LEU A 36 23.69 10.53 2.34
C LEU A 36 25.06 11.17 2.15
N ASN A 37 26.02 10.91 3.04
CA ASN A 37 27.40 11.41 2.92
C ASN A 37 28.21 10.64 1.88
N ALA A 38 27.83 9.40 1.55
CA ALA A 38 28.47 8.59 0.52
C ALA A 38 27.88 8.82 -0.89
N LEU A 39 26.66 9.36 -0.98
CA LEU A 39 26.05 9.70 -2.27
C LEU A 39 26.74 10.94 -2.88
N PRO A 40 26.72 11.09 -4.22
CA PRO A 40 27.06 12.34 -4.87
C PRO A 40 26.30 13.52 -4.23
N GLU A 41 27.02 14.60 -3.93
CA GLU A 41 26.49 15.76 -3.18
C GLU A 41 25.22 16.33 -3.78
N GLU A 42 25.10 16.34 -5.11
CA GLU A 42 23.89 16.78 -5.82
C GLU A 42 22.64 16.02 -5.40
N PHE A 43 22.72 14.69 -5.21
CA PHE A 43 21.58 13.84 -4.81
C PHE A 43 21.28 13.95 -3.32
N ALA A 44 22.32 13.95 -2.49
CA ALA A 44 22.17 14.16 -1.05
C ALA A 44 21.48 15.49 -0.75
N ARG A 45 21.88 16.57 -1.44
CA ARG A 45 21.26 17.89 -1.34
C ARG A 45 19.79 17.89 -1.76
N LEU A 46 19.44 17.22 -2.87
CA LEU A 46 18.05 17.11 -3.33
C LEU A 46 17.17 16.39 -2.31
N HIS A 47 17.70 15.34 -1.67
CA HIS A 47 16.99 14.65 -0.59
C HIS A 47 16.85 15.53 0.65
N ARG A 48 17.95 16.12 1.14
CA ARG A 48 17.97 16.98 2.33
C ARG A 48 17.07 18.20 2.19
N SER A 49 17.02 18.82 1.01
CA SER A 49 16.17 19.97 0.73
C SER A 49 14.70 19.65 0.51
N GLY A 50 14.32 18.36 0.38
CA GLY A 50 12.95 17.96 0.09
C GLY A 50 12.51 18.14 -1.36
N ALA A 51 13.43 18.31 -2.32
CA ALA A 51 13.11 18.30 -3.74
C ALA A 51 12.68 16.91 -4.23
N PHE A 52 13.19 15.87 -3.59
CA PHE A 52 12.70 14.50 -3.64
C PHE A 52 12.97 13.76 -2.31
N HIS A 53 12.41 12.57 -2.18
CA HIS A 53 12.67 11.70 -1.02
C HIS A 53 13.12 10.32 -1.49
N ILE A 54 14.30 9.89 -1.02
CA ILE A 54 14.80 8.53 -1.20
C ILE A 54 14.21 7.69 -0.07
N HIS A 55 13.41 6.67 -0.39
CA HIS A 55 12.83 5.77 0.61
C HIS A 55 13.86 4.79 1.16
N ASP A 56 13.67 4.34 2.38
CA ASP A 56 14.43 3.28 3.04
C ASP A 56 15.97 3.49 3.01
N LEU A 57 16.44 4.69 3.33
CA LEU A 57 17.87 5.00 3.39
C LEU A 57 18.62 4.16 4.45
N ASP A 58 17.95 3.79 5.54
CA ASP A 58 18.45 2.88 6.57
C ASP A 58 18.60 1.43 6.09
N GLY A 59 17.91 1.07 5.01
CA GLY A 59 18.04 -0.20 4.31
C GLY A 59 18.76 -0.11 2.95
N TRP A 60 19.56 0.94 2.71
CA TRP A 60 20.11 1.30 1.40
C TRP A 60 20.76 0.15 0.64
N ASN A 61 21.66 -0.58 1.28
CA ASN A 61 22.38 -1.69 0.70
C ASN A 61 21.97 -3.06 1.24
N LEU A 62 20.93 -3.10 2.07
CA LEU A 62 20.58 -4.35 2.75
C LEU A 62 19.61 -5.18 1.91
N VAL A 63 18.52 -4.57 1.44
CA VAL A 63 17.38 -5.35 0.97
C VAL A 63 16.53 -4.59 -0.06
N ASN A 64 15.68 -5.35 -0.74
CA ASN A 64 14.54 -4.86 -1.51
C ASN A 64 13.46 -4.24 -0.62
N ASN A 65 12.50 -3.57 -1.25
CA ASN A 65 11.36 -2.99 -0.54
C ASN A 65 10.27 -4.04 -0.25
N CYS A 66 9.51 -4.48 -1.26
CA CYS A 66 8.40 -5.43 -1.10
C CYS A 66 8.61 -6.67 -1.97
N SER A 67 8.03 -7.81 -1.58
CA SER A 67 8.05 -9.03 -2.39
C SER A 67 6.79 -9.87 -2.27
N THR A 68 6.59 -10.73 -3.27
CA THR A 68 5.63 -11.83 -3.25
C THR A 68 6.41 -13.13 -3.42
N PRO A 69 6.58 -13.93 -2.35
CA PRO A 69 7.31 -15.20 -2.40
C PRO A 69 6.68 -16.19 -3.36
N LEU A 70 7.49 -17.15 -3.82
CA LEU A 70 7.01 -18.33 -4.52
C LEU A 70 6.18 -19.20 -3.55
N PRO A 71 4.98 -19.70 -3.93
CA PRO A 71 4.16 -20.56 -3.06
C PRO A 71 4.90 -21.82 -2.60
N GLU A 72 5.71 -22.43 -3.45
CA GLU A 72 6.54 -23.59 -3.14
C GLU A 72 7.68 -23.32 -2.16
N TYR A 73 8.04 -22.07 -1.93
CA TYR A 73 8.94 -21.67 -0.84
C TYR A 73 8.19 -21.59 0.49
N VAL A 74 6.89 -21.35 0.43
CA VAL A 74 6.07 -21.05 1.62
C VAL A 74 5.43 -22.29 2.20
N LEU A 75 4.86 -23.14 1.35
CA LEU A 75 4.03 -24.28 1.74
C LEU A 75 4.65 -25.59 1.29
N HIS A 76 4.91 -26.48 2.23
CA HIS A 76 5.57 -27.77 2.04
C HIS A 76 4.69 -28.91 2.58
N PRO A 77 3.58 -29.25 1.88
CA PRO A 77 2.66 -30.29 2.31
C PRO A 77 3.33 -31.68 2.43
N GLU A 78 4.41 -31.91 1.72
CA GLU A 78 5.22 -33.14 1.76
C GLU A 78 6.06 -33.27 3.05
N HIS A 79 6.25 -32.20 3.82
CA HIS A 79 7.07 -32.19 5.05
C HIS A 79 6.23 -32.17 6.34
N LEU A 80 4.91 -32.37 6.25
CA LEU A 80 4.04 -32.36 7.42
C LEU A 80 4.30 -33.53 8.34
N ARG A 81 4.34 -33.27 9.65
CA ARG A 81 4.61 -34.26 10.72
C ARG A 81 3.35 -34.84 11.33
N THR A 82 2.29 -34.01 11.40
CA THR A 82 1.00 -34.44 11.94
C THR A 82 0.25 -35.31 10.95
N LYS A 83 -0.57 -36.24 11.51
CA LYS A 83 -1.35 -37.18 10.69
C LYS A 83 -2.83 -36.82 10.62
N THR A 84 -3.31 -36.01 11.55
CA THR A 84 -4.72 -35.58 11.58
C THR A 84 -4.97 -34.42 10.62
N PRO A 85 -6.15 -34.33 9.99
CA PRO A 85 -6.48 -33.22 9.10
C PRO A 85 -6.29 -31.86 9.75
N GLY A 86 -6.84 -31.65 10.95
CA GLY A 86 -6.68 -30.41 11.71
C GLY A 86 -5.23 -30.08 12.05
N GLY A 87 -4.39 -31.07 12.36
CA GLY A 87 -2.98 -30.90 12.59
C GLY A 87 -2.21 -30.48 11.32
N ARG A 88 -2.56 -31.05 10.15
CA ARG A 88 -1.98 -30.64 8.85
C ARG A 88 -2.35 -29.22 8.49
N ILE A 89 -3.59 -28.80 8.72
CA ILE A 89 -4.04 -27.41 8.56
C ILE A 89 -3.19 -26.49 9.43
N ALA A 90 -3.03 -26.82 10.72
CA ALA A 90 -2.24 -26.01 11.64
C ALA A 90 -0.77 -25.89 11.21
N GLU A 91 -0.13 -27.00 10.77
CA GLU A 91 1.26 -26.95 10.29
C GLU A 91 1.42 -26.12 9.02
N LEU A 92 0.49 -26.17 8.06
CA LEU A 92 0.55 -25.32 6.87
C LEU A 92 0.43 -23.83 7.22
N VAL A 93 -0.45 -23.47 8.17
CA VAL A 93 -0.56 -22.09 8.65
C VAL A 93 0.70 -21.64 9.40
N GLU A 94 1.33 -22.53 10.18
CA GLU A 94 2.63 -22.22 10.82
C GLU A 94 3.75 -22.06 9.80
N GLN A 95 3.84 -22.87 8.74
CA GLN A 95 4.80 -22.67 7.65
C GLN A 95 4.63 -21.29 7.00
N PHE A 96 3.38 -20.87 6.74
CA PHE A 96 3.09 -19.54 6.23
C PHE A 96 3.56 -18.45 7.19
N LYS A 97 3.38 -18.62 8.48
CA LYS A 97 3.82 -17.70 9.53
C LYS A 97 5.35 -17.61 9.64
N GLU A 98 6.06 -18.76 9.55
CA GLU A 98 7.52 -18.82 9.53
C GLU A 98 8.09 -18.06 8.32
N MET A 99 7.47 -18.21 7.14
CA MET A 99 7.83 -17.46 5.95
C MET A 99 7.68 -15.95 6.18
N ILE A 100 6.56 -15.50 6.74
CA ILE A 100 6.35 -14.08 7.06
C ILE A 100 7.49 -13.57 7.94
N CYS A 101 7.84 -14.27 9.02
CA CYS A 101 8.96 -13.92 9.89
C CYS A 101 10.25 -13.79 9.10
N THR A 102 10.59 -14.80 8.32
CA THR A 102 11.84 -14.86 7.55
C THR A 102 11.96 -13.72 6.55
N VAL A 103 10.90 -13.47 5.77
CA VAL A 103 10.91 -12.46 4.71
C VAL A 103 10.90 -11.04 5.28
N GLN A 104 10.07 -10.79 6.32
CA GLN A 104 9.96 -9.44 6.89
C GLN A 104 11.24 -8.95 7.57
N HIS A 105 12.12 -9.84 8.03
CA HIS A 105 13.43 -9.46 8.55
C HIS A 105 14.45 -9.12 7.46
N ARG A 106 14.16 -9.44 6.20
CA ARG A 106 15.08 -9.32 5.06
C ARG A 106 14.68 -8.27 4.03
N GLN A 107 13.61 -7.50 4.29
CA GLN A 107 13.13 -6.45 3.39
C GLN A 107 12.55 -5.27 4.16
N SER A 108 12.47 -4.08 3.52
CA SER A 108 11.99 -2.86 4.16
C SER A 108 10.47 -2.69 4.10
N GLY A 109 9.81 -3.31 3.14
CA GLY A 109 8.37 -3.19 2.91
C GLY A 109 7.57 -4.45 3.23
N GLY A 110 6.40 -4.58 2.61
CA GLY A 110 5.46 -5.66 2.88
C GLY A 110 5.74 -6.95 2.12
N VAL A 111 5.24 -8.06 2.65
CA VAL A 111 5.17 -9.35 1.97
C VAL A 111 3.73 -9.62 1.52
N GLY A 112 3.56 -10.07 0.26
CA GLY A 112 2.26 -10.40 -0.32
C GLY A 112 2.14 -11.88 -0.66
N SER A 113 0.96 -12.49 -0.44
CA SER A 113 0.54 -13.71 -1.12
C SER A 113 -0.28 -13.32 -2.35
N CYS A 114 -0.01 -13.92 -3.49
CA CYS A 114 -0.69 -13.53 -4.74
C CYS A 114 -2.13 -14.07 -4.81
N ASN A 115 -2.34 -15.30 -4.37
CA ASN A 115 -3.64 -15.98 -4.36
C ASN A 115 -3.72 -16.86 -3.12
N PHE A 116 -3.83 -16.26 -1.95
CA PHE A 116 -3.79 -16.97 -0.67
C PHE A 116 -4.82 -18.10 -0.59
N ASP A 117 -6.01 -17.88 -1.16
CA ASP A 117 -7.06 -18.88 -1.27
C ASP A 117 -6.61 -20.10 -2.06
N ARG A 118 -6.04 -19.89 -3.24
CA ARG A 118 -5.57 -20.96 -4.12
C ARG A 118 -4.30 -21.63 -3.61
N GLU A 119 -3.31 -20.86 -3.15
CA GLU A 119 -2.05 -21.36 -2.61
C GLU A 119 -2.30 -22.30 -1.42
N MET A 120 -3.18 -21.89 -0.50
CA MET A 120 -3.57 -22.70 0.64
C MET A 120 -4.43 -23.90 0.24
N ALA A 121 -5.36 -23.72 -0.71
CA ALA A 121 -6.20 -24.82 -1.22
C ALA A 121 -5.37 -25.93 -1.87
N GLU A 122 -4.41 -25.58 -2.74
CA GLU A 122 -3.50 -26.52 -3.39
C GLU A 122 -2.65 -27.29 -2.34
N ALA A 123 -2.14 -26.59 -1.32
CA ALA A 123 -1.39 -27.24 -0.24
C ALA A 123 -2.25 -28.18 0.62
N LEU A 124 -3.49 -27.81 0.93
CA LEU A 124 -4.43 -28.67 1.68
C LEU A 124 -4.79 -29.93 0.90
N VAL A 125 -5.05 -29.80 -0.39
CA VAL A 125 -5.30 -30.96 -1.28
C VAL A 125 -4.08 -31.88 -1.34
N ALA A 126 -2.88 -31.32 -1.55
CA ALA A 126 -1.64 -32.08 -1.55
C ALA A 126 -1.34 -32.76 -0.22
N ALA A 127 -1.75 -32.14 0.89
CA ALA A 127 -1.69 -32.71 2.23
C ALA A 127 -2.75 -33.82 2.48
N GLY A 128 -3.65 -34.09 1.53
CA GLY A 128 -4.74 -35.07 1.69
C GLY A 128 -5.79 -34.66 2.72
N VAL A 129 -6.09 -33.35 2.80
CA VAL A 129 -7.14 -32.83 3.68
C VAL A 129 -8.40 -32.55 2.86
N GLU A 130 -9.48 -33.28 3.19
CA GLU A 130 -10.76 -33.16 2.49
C GLU A 130 -11.52 -31.88 2.90
N PRO A 131 -12.28 -31.23 1.98
CA PRO A 131 -13.02 -30.00 2.25
C PRO A 131 -14.35 -30.28 2.98
N THR A 132 -14.27 -30.82 4.20
CA THR A 132 -15.43 -31.11 5.07
C THR A 132 -15.76 -29.88 5.94
N ALA A 133 -16.99 -29.84 6.50
CA ALA A 133 -17.39 -28.77 7.42
C ALA A 133 -16.49 -28.73 8.68
N GLU A 134 -16.04 -29.87 9.18
CA GLU A 134 -15.12 -29.97 10.32
C GLU A 134 -13.75 -29.34 9.98
N ASN A 135 -13.20 -29.68 8.82
CA ASN A 135 -11.90 -29.13 8.37
C ASN A 135 -12.01 -27.64 7.98
N ALA A 136 -13.15 -27.17 7.48
CA ALA A 136 -13.42 -25.76 7.26
C ALA A 136 -13.39 -24.98 8.57
N THR A 137 -14.07 -25.48 9.61
CA THR A 137 -14.04 -24.91 10.96
C THR A 137 -12.61 -24.87 11.52
N ALA A 138 -11.86 -25.98 11.40
CA ALA A 138 -10.47 -26.04 11.83
C ALA A 138 -9.58 -25.01 11.11
N PHE A 139 -9.78 -24.80 9.80
CA PHE A 139 -9.07 -23.74 9.07
C PHE A 139 -9.46 -22.35 9.58
N GLY A 140 -10.73 -22.07 9.82
CA GLY A 140 -11.21 -20.79 10.37
C GLY A 140 -10.60 -20.45 11.73
N GLU A 141 -10.45 -21.46 12.61
CA GLU A 141 -9.76 -21.32 13.89
C GLU A 141 -8.28 -20.93 13.69
N GLN A 142 -7.57 -21.59 12.77
CA GLN A 142 -6.17 -21.28 12.47
C GLN A 142 -6.02 -19.90 11.81
N ALA A 143 -6.92 -19.51 10.93
CA ALA A 143 -6.96 -18.16 10.36
C ALA A 143 -7.17 -17.09 11.44
N THR A 144 -8.05 -17.34 12.41
CA THR A 144 -8.28 -16.47 13.57
C THR A 144 -7.00 -16.31 14.41
N LEU A 145 -6.28 -17.39 14.67
CA LEU A 145 -5.01 -17.37 15.41
C LEU A 145 -3.93 -16.60 14.64
N LEU A 146 -3.79 -16.86 13.34
CA LEU A 146 -2.85 -16.14 12.47
C LEU A 146 -3.13 -14.64 12.46
N PHE A 147 -4.36 -14.21 12.27
CA PHE A 147 -4.73 -12.80 12.18
C PHE A 147 -4.62 -12.09 13.54
N THR A 148 -4.91 -12.79 14.63
CA THR A 148 -4.65 -12.34 15.99
C THR A 148 -3.15 -12.08 16.18
N TRP A 149 -2.32 -13.04 15.79
CA TRP A 149 -0.87 -12.92 15.88
C TRP A 149 -0.35 -11.75 15.05
N LEU A 150 -0.78 -11.61 13.78
CA LEU A 150 -0.38 -10.48 12.92
C LEU A 150 -0.79 -9.11 13.48
N SER A 151 -1.92 -9.04 14.19
CA SER A 151 -2.42 -7.79 14.78
C SER A 151 -1.76 -7.45 16.13
N THR A 152 -1.28 -8.44 16.87
CA THR A 152 -0.77 -8.26 18.24
C THR A 152 0.75 -8.30 18.33
N GLN A 153 1.41 -9.06 17.46
CA GLN A 153 2.87 -9.20 17.48
C GLN A 153 3.56 -8.09 16.69
N ARG A 154 4.79 -7.82 17.08
CA ARG A 154 5.64 -6.82 16.46
C ARG A 154 6.93 -7.45 16.03
N LEU A 155 7.32 -7.15 14.82
CA LEU A 155 8.62 -7.45 14.26
C LEU A 155 9.41 -6.17 14.04
N ARG A 156 10.54 -6.33 13.40
CA ARG A 156 11.40 -5.24 13.00
C ARG A 156 11.76 -4.35 14.18
N TYR A 157 12.44 -4.99 15.13
CA TYR A 157 12.97 -4.33 16.32
C TYR A 157 11.88 -3.75 17.24
N ALA A 158 10.74 -4.44 17.31
CA ALA A 158 9.56 -4.05 18.10
C ALA A 158 8.94 -2.70 17.68
N ARG A 159 9.31 -2.17 16.52
CA ARG A 159 8.87 -0.87 16.02
C ARG A 159 7.55 -0.96 15.24
N GLU A 160 7.43 -1.96 14.38
CA GLU A 160 6.33 -2.09 13.42
C GLU A 160 5.63 -3.44 13.56
N ASN A 161 4.35 -3.49 13.19
CA ASN A 161 3.64 -4.74 13.01
C ASN A 161 4.11 -5.42 11.72
N PHE A 162 3.82 -6.71 11.59
CA PHE A 162 3.97 -7.41 10.32
C PHE A 162 3.15 -6.72 9.22
N TYR A 163 3.77 -6.51 8.06
CA TYR A 163 3.11 -5.90 6.94
C TYR A 163 2.83 -6.96 5.86
N VAL A 164 1.71 -7.64 6.03
CA VAL A 164 1.28 -8.78 5.22
C VAL A 164 0.04 -8.40 4.43
N THR A 165 0.04 -8.74 3.13
CA THR A 165 -1.10 -8.55 2.24
C THR A 165 -1.52 -9.90 1.67
N LEU A 166 -2.75 -10.32 1.94
CA LEU A 166 -3.33 -11.57 1.44
C LEU A 166 -4.33 -11.23 0.33
N ASN A 167 -4.01 -11.62 -0.90
CA ASN A 167 -4.92 -11.45 -2.03
C ASN A 167 -5.70 -12.75 -2.25
N MET A 168 -7.03 -12.68 -2.44
CA MET A 168 -7.93 -13.83 -2.52
C MET A 168 -9.23 -13.49 -3.27
N GLY A 169 -10.09 -14.48 -3.51
CA GLY A 169 -11.45 -14.29 -4.02
C GLY A 169 -11.72 -14.91 -5.39
N LEU A 170 -10.68 -15.39 -6.09
CA LEU A 170 -10.84 -15.92 -7.46
C LEU A 170 -10.87 -17.45 -7.54
N ASP A 171 -10.38 -18.18 -6.55
CA ASP A 171 -10.41 -19.63 -6.59
C ASP A 171 -11.82 -20.16 -6.37
N THR A 172 -12.34 -20.93 -7.35
CA THR A 172 -13.68 -21.53 -7.33
C THR A 172 -13.68 -22.99 -6.85
N SER A 173 -12.53 -23.56 -6.52
CA SER A 173 -12.44 -24.89 -5.92
C SER A 173 -13.09 -24.94 -4.54
N SER A 174 -13.49 -26.12 -4.09
CA SER A 174 -14.11 -26.28 -2.77
C SER A 174 -13.23 -25.69 -1.65
N TRP A 175 -11.93 -26.02 -1.63
CA TRP A 175 -11.01 -25.47 -0.65
C TRP A 175 -10.75 -23.98 -0.84
N GLY A 176 -10.59 -23.49 -2.06
CA GLY A 176 -10.37 -22.05 -2.31
C GLY A 176 -11.53 -21.20 -1.81
N ARG A 177 -12.77 -21.65 -2.01
CA ARG A 177 -13.96 -21.00 -1.48
C ARG A 177 -14.00 -21.03 0.06
N ILE A 178 -13.66 -22.17 0.67
CA ILE A 178 -13.57 -22.31 2.14
C ILE A 178 -12.51 -21.35 2.69
N VAL A 179 -11.30 -21.38 2.14
CA VAL A 179 -10.20 -20.50 2.57
C VAL A 179 -10.61 -19.03 2.51
N THR A 180 -11.24 -18.60 1.41
CA THR A 180 -11.73 -17.23 1.26
C THR A 180 -12.80 -16.91 2.30
N HIS A 181 -13.84 -17.76 2.43
CA HIS A 181 -14.95 -17.55 3.35
C HIS A 181 -14.46 -17.46 4.80
N GLU A 182 -13.71 -18.48 5.25
CA GLU A 182 -13.24 -18.57 6.63
C GLU A 182 -12.25 -17.45 6.98
N SER A 183 -11.40 -17.02 6.02
CA SER A 183 -10.51 -15.86 6.23
C SER A 183 -11.30 -14.56 6.44
N ILE A 184 -12.33 -14.30 5.62
CA ILE A 184 -13.20 -13.13 5.77
C ILE A 184 -13.97 -13.21 7.10
N ALA A 185 -14.56 -14.36 7.42
CA ALA A 185 -15.32 -14.58 8.65
C ALA A 185 -14.44 -14.41 9.90
N ALA A 186 -13.25 -15.02 9.91
CA ALA A 186 -12.28 -14.88 10.98
C ALA A 186 -11.90 -13.40 11.20
N PHE A 187 -11.57 -12.67 10.12
CA PHE A 187 -11.22 -11.25 10.23
C PHE A 187 -12.39 -10.39 10.71
N ALA A 188 -13.60 -10.65 10.24
CA ALA A 188 -14.81 -9.94 10.64
C ALA A 188 -15.14 -10.12 12.13
N ALA A 189 -14.85 -11.30 12.68
CA ALA A 189 -15.10 -11.65 14.08
C ALA A 189 -14.08 -11.05 15.07
N LEU A 190 -12.87 -10.74 14.61
CA LEU A 190 -11.82 -10.16 15.47
C LEU A 190 -12.20 -8.78 16.01
N PRO A 191 -11.58 -8.33 17.13
CA PRO A 191 -11.71 -6.96 17.61
C PRO A 191 -11.46 -5.92 16.49
N VAL A 192 -12.18 -4.82 16.53
CA VAL A 192 -12.14 -3.81 15.44
C VAL A 192 -10.77 -3.16 15.28
N ASP A 193 -10.02 -3.07 16.37
CA ASP A 193 -8.66 -2.55 16.40
C ASP A 193 -7.60 -3.58 15.98
N TYR A 194 -8.00 -4.81 15.64
CA TYR A 194 -7.15 -5.77 14.94
C TYR A 194 -7.22 -5.49 13.45
N THR A 195 -6.18 -4.85 12.94
CA THR A 195 -6.14 -4.26 11.59
C THR A 195 -5.23 -5.02 10.61
N ARG A 196 -4.72 -6.17 11.03
CA ARG A 196 -3.84 -7.02 10.23
C ARG A 196 -4.42 -8.44 10.08
N PRO A 197 -4.12 -9.10 8.94
CA PRO A 197 -3.39 -8.63 7.75
C PRO A 197 -4.19 -7.61 6.92
N ASN A 198 -3.57 -7.02 5.88
CA ASN A 198 -4.31 -6.35 4.83
C ASN A 198 -4.92 -7.41 3.91
N LEU A 199 -6.24 -7.55 3.92
CA LEU A 199 -6.95 -8.44 2.99
C LEU A 199 -7.28 -7.66 1.72
N VAL A 200 -6.97 -8.25 0.57
CA VAL A 200 -7.30 -7.74 -0.75
C VAL A 200 -8.21 -8.73 -1.45
N PHE A 201 -9.44 -8.33 -1.70
CA PHE A 201 -10.40 -9.15 -2.45
C PHE A 201 -10.30 -8.82 -3.93
N LYS A 202 -9.92 -9.79 -4.75
CA LYS A 202 -9.87 -9.65 -6.21
C LYS A 202 -11.27 -9.78 -6.79
N VAL A 203 -11.68 -8.78 -7.58
CA VAL A 203 -13.00 -8.76 -8.22
C VAL A 203 -12.87 -8.96 -9.71
N LYS A 204 -13.52 -10.01 -10.24
CA LYS A 204 -13.63 -10.31 -11.66
C LYS A 204 -15.06 -10.70 -12.00
N GLY A 205 -15.70 -10.01 -12.95
CA GLY A 205 -17.11 -10.10 -13.24
C GLY A 205 -17.65 -11.52 -13.44
N GLU A 206 -16.92 -12.36 -14.16
CA GLU A 206 -17.32 -13.73 -14.46
C GLU A 206 -17.13 -14.72 -13.28
N ILE A 207 -16.31 -14.34 -12.27
CA ILE A 207 -15.98 -15.22 -11.14
C ILE A 207 -16.77 -14.84 -9.89
N ASN A 208 -16.84 -13.53 -9.56
CA ASN A 208 -17.45 -13.06 -8.33
C ASN A 208 -18.10 -11.67 -8.42
N GLY A 209 -17.91 -10.90 -9.50
CA GLY A 209 -18.41 -9.54 -9.63
C GLY A 209 -19.84 -9.41 -10.16
N ARG A 210 -20.55 -10.51 -10.44
CA ARG A 210 -21.93 -10.50 -10.97
C ARG A 210 -22.79 -11.50 -10.23
N ALA A 211 -24.05 -11.15 -10.04
CA ALA A 211 -25.04 -12.09 -9.51
C ALA A 211 -25.08 -13.39 -10.34
N GLY A 212 -25.04 -14.53 -9.66
CA GLY A 212 -25.00 -15.85 -10.28
C GLY A 212 -23.61 -16.36 -10.70
N SER A 213 -22.54 -15.57 -10.53
CA SER A 213 -21.17 -16.06 -10.70
C SER A 213 -20.73 -16.94 -9.51
N PRO A 214 -19.77 -17.86 -9.72
CA PRO A 214 -19.44 -18.90 -8.74
C PRO A 214 -19.12 -18.44 -7.32
N ASN A 215 -18.45 -17.29 -7.17
CA ASN A 215 -18.01 -16.73 -5.90
C ASN A 215 -18.71 -15.40 -5.55
N TYR A 216 -19.91 -15.14 -6.10
CA TYR A 216 -20.64 -13.89 -5.83
C TYR A 216 -21.04 -13.75 -4.36
N ASP A 217 -21.38 -14.86 -3.71
CA ASP A 217 -21.66 -14.92 -2.28
C ASP A 217 -20.43 -14.50 -1.44
N LEU A 218 -19.23 -14.89 -1.85
CA LEU A 218 -17.99 -14.48 -1.19
C LEU A 218 -17.69 -12.99 -1.40
N PHE A 219 -18.04 -12.44 -2.56
CA PHE A 219 -17.95 -10.99 -2.80
C PHE A 219 -18.88 -10.22 -1.86
N LEU A 220 -20.12 -10.65 -1.69
CA LEU A 220 -21.05 -10.02 -0.75
C LEU A 220 -20.57 -10.16 0.71
N ALA A 221 -20.01 -11.31 1.08
CA ALA A 221 -19.40 -11.50 2.41
C ALA A 221 -18.20 -10.55 2.63
N ALA A 222 -17.37 -10.34 1.60
CA ALA A 222 -16.28 -9.36 1.63
C ALA A 222 -16.82 -7.93 1.78
N CYS A 223 -17.88 -7.57 1.06
CA CYS A 223 -18.55 -6.27 1.18
C CYS A 223 -19.12 -6.07 2.59
N ASP A 224 -19.78 -7.07 3.16
CA ASP A 224 -20.30 -7.00 4.53
C ASP A 224 -19.18 -6.82 5.57
N CYS A 225 -18.06 -7.54 5.44
CA CYS A 225 -16.88 -7.32 6.28
C CYS A 225 -16.37 -5.86 6.15
N THR A 226 -16.32 -5.32 4.93
CA THR A 226 -15.90 -3.93 4.70
C THR A 226 -16.84 -2.93 5.37
N THR A 227 -18.14 -3.19 5.45
CA THR A 227 -19.10 -2.28 6.15
C THR A 227 -18.76 -2.11 7.63
N ARG A 228 -18.05 -3.05 8.24
CA ARG A 228 -17.76 -3.09 9.68
C ARG A 228 -16.29 -2.81 10.02
N LYS A 229 -15.37 -3.00 9.08
CA LYS A 229 -13.93 -2.98 9.34
C LYS A 229 -13.09 -2.23 8.32
N MET A 230 -13.69 -1.64 7.26
CA MET A 230 -12.96 -1.00 6.14
C MET A 230 -12.02 -1.96 5.38
N ILE A 231 -12.06 -3.24 5.64
CA ILE A 231 -11.28 -4.32 5.02
C ILE A 231 -12.25 -5.45 4.67
N PRO A 232 -12.05 -6.12 3.51
CA PRO A 232 -10.93 -6.00 2.57
C PRO A 232 -10.93 -4.73 1.73
N THR A 233 -9.78 -4.46 1.08
CA THR A 233 -9.68 -3.58 -0.08
C THR A 233 -9.90 -4.40 -1.36
N TYR A 234 -10.16 -3.75 -2.50
CA TYR A 234 -10.61 -4.45 -3.71
C TYR A 234 -9.64 -4.24 -4.87
N LEU A 235 -9.09 -5.34 -5.41
CA LEU A 235 -8.30 -5.35 -6.65
C LEU A 235 -9.22 -5.69 -7.81
N LEU A 236 -9.45 -4.71 -8.71
CA LEU A 236 -10.50 -4.71 -9.72
C LEU A 236 -9.91 -5.19 -11.05
N MET A 237 -10.14 -6.47 -11.38
CA MET A 237 -9.48 -7.13 -12.51
C MET A 237 -10.03 -6.70 -13.87
N ASP A 238 -11.27 -6.24 -13.93
CA ASP A 238 -11.89 -5.76 -15.16
C ASP A 238 -11.67 -4.26 -15.42
N ALA A 239 -11.07 -3.54 -14.46
CA ALA A 239 -10.64 -2.16 -14.67
C ALA A 239 -9.54 -2.07 -15.74
N GLU A 240 -9.52 -0.96 -16.50
CA GLU A 240 -8.63 -0.78 -17.66
C GLU A 240 -7.16 -1.12 -17.36
N PRO A 241 -6.52 -0.66 -16.26
CA PRO A 241 -5.11 -0.98 -15.99
C PRO A 241 -4.81 -2.45 -15.67
N ASN A 242 -5.82 -3.25 -15.30
CA ASN A 242 -5.67 -4.66 -14.92
C ASN A 242 -6.24 -5.63 -15.97
N ARG A 243 -7.10 -5.17 -16.86
CA ARG A 243 -7.88 -6.03 -17.78
C ARG A 243 -7.02 -6.96 -18.63
N ALA A 244 -5.84 -6.52 -19.03
CA ALA A 244 -4.89 -7.32 -19.81
C ALA A 244 -3.97 -8.20 -18.96
N CYS A 245 -4.06 -8.14 -17.63
CA CYS A 245 -3.25 -8.94 -16.73
C CYS A 245 -3.88 -10.31 -16.46
N ASP A 246 -3.04 -11.33 -16.31
CA ASP A 246 -3.50 -12.60 -15.75
C ASP A 246 -3.90 -12.38 -14.28
N PRO A 247 -5.18 -12.63 -13.91
CA PRO A 247 -5.69 -12.35 -12.57
C PRO A 247 -5.04 -13.21 -11.49
N PHE A 248 -4.45 -14.34 -11.86
CA PHE A 248 -3.72 -15.21 -10.93
C PHE A 248 -2.22 -14.90 -10.83
N LYS A 249 -1.70 -14.00 -11.68
CA LYS A 249 -0.30 -13.57 -11.66
C LYS A 249 -0.09 -12.14 -11.17
N ILE A 250 -1.14 -11.43 -10.79
CA ILE A 250 -1.08 -10.06 -10.28
C ILE A 250 -1.63 -9.96 -8.88
N ASN A 251 -0.95 -9.18 -8.02
CA ASN A 251 -1.41 -8.87 -6.67
C ASN A 251 -0.96 -7.47 -6.24
N ILE A 252 -1.48 -7.04 -5.11
CA ILE A 252 -0.98 -5.90 -4.36
C ILE A 252 -0.02 -6.41 -3.29
N MET A 253 1.15 -5.79 -3.22
CA MET A 253 2.15 -5.96 -2.15
C MET A 253 2.11 -4.73 -1.26
N GLY A 254 2.12 -4.92 0.05
CA GLY A 254 2.09 -3.79 0.97
C GLY A 254 0.86 -2.89 0.76
N CYS A 255 1.07 -1.57 0.68
CA CYS A 255 -0.04 -0.60 0.63
C CYS A 255 -0.68 -0.44 -0.76
N ARG A 256 0.11 -0.46 -1.84
CA ARG A 256 -0.37 -0.32 -3.23
C ARG A 256 0.65 -0.74 -4.28
N THR A 257 1.80 -1.27 -3.89
CA THR A 257 2.85 -1.66 -4.83
C THR A 257 2.34 -2.76 -5.75
N ARG A 258 2.49 -2.53 -7.05
CA ARG A 258 2.11 -3.45 -8.12
C ARG A 258 3.35 -3.78 -8.95
N VAL A 259 3.69 -5.05 -9.02
CA VAL A 259 4.77 -5.58 -9.84
C VAL A 259 4.15 -6.56 -10.81
N TYR A 260 4.12 -6.24 -12.11
CA TYR A 260 3.51 -7.15 -13.10
C TYR A 260 4.36 -7.26 -14.36
N ALA A 261 4.46 -6.19 -15.16
CA ALA A 261 5.29 -6.21 -16.37
C ALA A 261 6.74 -6.58 -16.05
N ASN A 262 7.37 -7.38 -16.91
CA ASN A 262 8.74 -7.84 -16.73
C ASN A 262 9.47 -7.87 -18.07
N ARG A 263 10.50 -7.06 -18.20
CA ARG A 263 11.36 -7.04 -19.39
C ARG A 263 12.38 -8.20 -19.42
N ASN A 264 12.59 -8.82 -18.25
CA ASN A 264 13.65 -9.81 -18.05
C ASN A 264 13.11 -11.23 -17.76
N GLY A 265 11.83 -11.47 -18.00
CA GLY A 265 11.17 -12.74 -17.76
C GLY A 265 9.66 -12.68 -17.96
N GLU A 266 8.95 -13.64 -17.42
CA GLU A 266 7.47 -13.64 -17.47
C GLU A 266 6.86 -12.48 -16.71
N ALA A 267 5.74 -11.97 -17.21
CA ALA A 267 4.92 -10.99 -16.51
C ALA A 267 4.24 -11.65 -15.29
N GLY A 268 4.28 -10.98 -14.16
CA GLY A 268 3.67 -11.48 -12.92
C GLY A 268 4.32 -10.90 -11.69
N SER A 269 3.68 -11.09 -10.56
CA SER A 269 4.13 -10.64 -9.23
C SER A 269 4.83 -11.74 -8.44
N VAL A 270 4.43 -13.00 -8.66
CA VAL A 270 4.91 -14.17 -7.90
C VAL A 270 6.41 -14.37 -8.12
N GLY A 271 7.14 -14.58 -7.06
CA GLY A 271 8.60 -14.71 -7.07
C GLY A 271 9.34 -13.42 -7.42
N ARG A 272 8.69 -12.26 -7.29
CA ARG A 272 9.25 -10.94 -7.64
C ARG A 272 8.93 -9.88 -6.59
N GLY A 273 9.51 -8.70 -6.75
CA GLY A 273 9.25 -7.59 -5.84
C GLY A 273 9.72 -6.23 -6.36
N ASN A 274 9.55 -5.22 -5.53
CA ASN A 274 10.11 -3.89 -5.74
C ASN A 274 11.49 -3.80 -5.08
N ILE A 275 12.49 -3.38 -5.83
CA ILE A 275 13.87 -3.23 -5.34
C ILE A 275 14.01 -1.92 -4.55
N ALA A 276 13.57 -0.82 -5.15
CA ALA A 276 13.76 0.51 -4.59
C ALA A 276 12.73 1.50 -5.08
N ALA A 277 12.47 2.53 -4.27
CA ALA A 277 11.59 3.63 -4.61
C ALA A 277 12.19 4.99 -4.22
N LEU A 278 11.80 6.03 -4.95
CA LEU A 278 12.08 7.43 -4.68
C LEU A 278 10.84 8.25 -5.04
N SER A 279 10.49 9.28 -4.25
CA SER A 279 9.32 10.12 -4.52
C SER A 279 9.69 11.57 -4.79
N LEU A 280 9.14 12.13 -5.87
CA LEU A 280 9.31 13.54 -6.28
C LEU A 280 8.33 14.44 -5.53
N ASN A 281 8.80 15.63 -5.16
CA ASN A 281 7.99 16.75 -4.69
C ASN A 281 7.57 17.61 -5.90
N LEU A 282 6.41 17.33 -6.49
CA LEU A 282 5.94 18.08 -7.66
C LEU A 282 5.64 19.56 -7.35
N PRO A 283 5.00 19.91 -6.20
CA PRO A 283 4.81 21.31 -5.80
C PRO A 283 6.12 22.11 -5.76
N ARG A 284 7.21 21.51 -5.27
CA ARG A 284 8.52 22.17 -5.26
C ARG A 284 8.99 22.55 -6.66
N ILE A 285 8.83 21.66 -7.63
CA ILE A 285 9.21 21.92 -9.02
C ILE A 285 8.40 23.10 -9.58
N ALA A 286 7.10 23.15 -9.27
CA ALA A 286 6.22 24.23 -9.67
C ALA A 286 6.60 25.57 -8.99
N LEU A 287 6.90 25.56 -7.69
CA LEU A 287 7.34 26.74 -6.93
C LEU A 287 8.68 27.33 -7.45
N GLU A 288 9.62 26.45 -7.81
CA GLU A 288 10.92 26.85 -8.36
C GLU A 288 10.81 27.47 -9.77
N THR A 289 9.78 27.10 -10.54
CA THR A 289 9.73 27.45 -11.97
C THR A 289 8.63 28.45 -12.33
N LYS A 290 7.43 28.28 -11.75
CA LYS A 290 6.21 29.10 -11.98
C LYS A 290 5.73 29.18 -13.45
N GLU A 291 6.49 28.62 -14.38
CA GLU A 291 6.23 28.60 -15.81
C GLU A 291 6.21 27.18 -16.35
N LEU A 292 5.24 26.85 -17.19
CA LEU A 292 4.97 25.50 -17.65
C LEU A 292 6.16 24.85 -18.39
N GLU A 293 6.81 25.59 -19.27
CA GLU A 293 7.96 25.09 -20.04
C GLU A 293 9.16 24.78 -19.14
N LYS A 294 9.46 25.70 -18.22
CA LYS A 294 10.52 25.51 -17.21
C LYS A 294 10.19 24.36 -16.27
N PHE A 295 8.89 24.22 -15.90
CA PHE A 295 8.42 23.10 -15.08
C PHE A 295 8.74 21.74 -15.74
N PHE A 296 8.35 21.53 -16.99
CA PHE A 296 8.62 20.25 -17.66
C PHE A 296 10.11 19.99 -17.84
N LYS A 297 10.91 21.01 -18.11
CA LYS A 297 12.37 20.87 -18.19
C LYS A 297 12.96 20.44 -16.85
N LEU A 298 12.56 21.07 -15.74
CA LEU A 298 13.03 20.73 -14.41
C LEU A 298 12.50 19.38 -13.93
N LEU A 299 11.23 19.05 -14.24
CA LEU A 299 10.64 17.74 -13.94
C LEU A 299 11.47 16.61 -14.56
N LYS A 300 11.81 16.70 -15.85
CA LYS A 300 12.65 15.70 -16.52
C LYS A 300 14.05 15.62 -15.90
N ALA A 301 14.63 16.76 -15.51
CA ALA A 301 15.93 16.78 -14.82
C ALA A 301 15.85 16.09 -13.43
N ARG A 302 14.79 16.33 -12.65
CA ARG A 302 14.57 15.65 -11.35
C ARG A 302 14.32 14.16 -11.52
N MET A 303 13.57 13.75 -12.54
CA MET A 303 13.36 12.34 -12.87
C MET A 303 14.67 11.65 -13.28
N ASN A 304 15.52 12.32 -14.05
CA ASN A 304 16.83 11.77 -14.41
C ASN A 304 17.74 11.62 -13.17
N ALA A 305 17.72 12.57 -12.24
CA ALA A 305 18.41 12.43 -10.95
C ALA A 305 17.86 11.24 -10.14
N ALA A 306 16.54 11.07 -10.11
CA ALA A 306 15.88 9.92 -9.46
C ALA A 306 16.33 8.58 -10.07
N LYS A 307 16.36 8.46 -11.42
CA LYS A 307 16.89 7.28 -12.11
C LYS A 307 18.31 6.97 -11.65
N ARG A 308 19.21 7.97 -11.65
CA ARG A 308 20.59 7.77 -11.24
C ARG A 308 20.74 7.30 -9.80
N VAL A 309 19.96 7.84 -8.88
CA VAL A 309 19.92 7.39 -7.47
C VAL A 309 19.47 5.94 -7.35
N LEU A 310 18.40 5.54 -8.07
CA LEU A 310 17.89 4.16 -8.06
C LEU A 310 18.92 3.18 -8.64
N LEU A 311 19.68 3.57 -9.66
CA LEU A 311 20.77 2.75 -10.20
C LEU A 311 21.95 2.62 -9.22
N LEU A 312 22.31 3.69 -8.49
CA LEU A 312 23.33 3.61 -7.42
C LEU A 312 22.89 2.67 -6.30
N ARG A 313 21.60 2.68 -5.94
CA ARG A 313 21.07 1.73 -4.95
C ARG A 313 21.11 0.29 -5.47
N ALA A 314 20.73 0.07 -6.73
CA ALA A 314 20.86 -1.25 -7.35
C ALA A 314 22.30 -1.79 -7.28
N GLU A 315 23.30 -0.93 -7.52
CA GLU A 315 24.71 -1.30 -7.38
C GLU A 315 25.09 -1.65 -5.94
N ALA A 316 24.59 -0.88 -4.96
CA ALA A 316 24.83 -1.17 -3.55
C ALA A 316 24.20 -2.51 -3.12
N ILE A 317 22.97 -2.80 -3.57
CA ILE A 317 22.28 -4.07 -3.31
C ILE A 317 23.02 -5.25 -3.92
N ARG A 318 23.53 -5.14 -5.16
CA ARG A 318 24.31 -6.20 -5.81
C ARG A 318 25.58 -6.60 -5.04
N LYS A 319 26.13 -5.69 -4.25
CA LYS A 319 27.31 -5.92 -3.42
C LYS A 319 26.99 -6.37 -1.99
N SER A 320 25.70 -6.47 -1.65
CA SER A 320 25.23 -6.81 -0.31
C SER A 320 25.20 -8.33 -0.11
N PRO A 321 25.84 -8.86 0.94
CA PRO A 321 25.71 -10.27 1.29
C PRO A 321 24.27 -10.65 1.72
N PHE A 322 23.52 -9.72 2.29
CA PHE A 322 22.14 -9.95 2.70
C PHE A 322 21.19 -10.08 1.50
N ALA A 323 21.43 -9.30 0.42
CA ALA A 323 20.69 -9.43 -0.82
C ALA A 323 21.02 -10.74 -1.57
N ALA A 324 22.26 -11.19 -1.50
CA ALA A 324 22.66 -12.50 -2.05
C ALA A 324 21.92 -13.64 -1.32
N GLU A 325 21.92 -13.62 0.02
CA GLU A 325 21.16 -14.59 0.82
C GLU A 325 19.67 -14.59 0.48
N MET A 326 19.06 -13.42 0.29
CA MET A 326 17.64 -13.31 -0.09
C MET A 326 17.37 -13.89 -1.49
N ALA A 327 18.24 -13.62 -2.45
CA ALA A 327 18.10 -14.15 -3.82
C ALA A 327 18.28 -15.68 -3.88
N GLU A 328 19.17 -16.21 -3.06
CA GLU A 328 19.46 -17.66 -3.01
C GLU A 328 18.48 -18.45 -2.15
N SER A 329 17.67 -17.78 -1.34
CA SER A 329 16.72 -18.42 -0.42
C SER A 329 15.54 -19.12 -1.12
N GLY A 330 15.26 -18.82 -2.40
CA GLY A 330 14.10 -19.32 -3.12
C GLY A 330 12.82 -18.48 -2.94
N VAL A 331 12.84 -17.43 -2.14
CA VAL A 331 11.71 -16.47 -2.00
C VAL A 331 11.41 -15.81 -3.33
N TRP A 332 12.45 -15.43 -4.06
CA TRP A 332 12.34 -14.91 -5.42
C TRP A 332 12.55 -16.02 -6.45
N SER A 333 11.95 -15.86 -7.63
CA SER A 333 12.24 -16.73 -8.79
C SER A 333 13.66 -16.54 -9.35
N ALA A 334 14.37 -15.53 -8.89
CA ALA A 334 15.74 -15.23 -9.27
C ALA A 334 16.72 -16.23 -8.66
N LYS A 335 17.73 -16.63 -9.44
CA LYS A 335 18.79 -17.58 -9.02
C LYS A 335 19.95 -16.92 -8.28
N ASN A 336 20.08 -15.61 -8.40
CA ASN A 336 21.13 -14.81 -7.77
C ASN A 336 20.72 -13.33 -7.68
N VAL A 337 21.51 -12.53 -7.00
CA VAL A 337 21.21 -11.11 -6.76
C VAL A 337 21.16 -10.28 -8.05
N GLU A 338 21.94 -10.62 -9.07
CA GLU A 338 21.92 -9.92 -10.36
C GLU A 338 20.57 -10.12 -11.06
N GLU A 339 20.10 -11.36 -11.11
CA GLU A 339 18.79 -11.69 -11.67
C GLU A 339 17.65 -11.08 -10.85
N MET A 340 17.74 -11.09 -9.52
CA MET A 340 16.79 -10.41 -8.62
C MET A 340 16.70 -8.92 -8.95
N CYS A 341 17.83 -8.23 -9.10
CA CYS A 341 17.88 -6.82 -9.48
C CYS A 341 17.34 -6.55 -10.89
N ARG A 342 17.51 -7.49 -11.82
CA ARG A 342 16.97 -7.35 -13.19
C ARG A 342 15.48 -7.60 -13.27
N GLN A 343 14.94 -8.54 -12.51
CA GLN A 343 13.52 -8.89 -12.50
C GLN A 343 12.68 -7.98 -11.61
N GLY A 344 13.26 -7.41 -10.56
CA GLY A 344 12.58 -6.49 -9.65
C GLY A 344 12.30 -5.12 -10.29
N THR A 345 11.46 -4.31 -9.65
CA THR A 345 11.06 -2.99 -10.16
C THR A 345 11.77 -1.86 -9.42
N TYR A 346 11.98 -0.74 -10.13
CA TYR A 346 12.54 0.52 -9.63
C TYR A 346 11.49 1.61 -9.80
N SER A 347 10.95 2.12 -8.70
CA SER A 347 9.78 3.00 -8.76
C SER A 347 10.14 4.45 -8.54
N ILE A 348 9.74 5.31 -9.49
CA ILE A 348 9.75 6.77 -9.33
C ILE A 348 8.33 7.18 -8.92
N GLY A 349 8.20 7.64 -7.69
CA GLY A 349 6.95 8.09 -7.12
C GLY A 349 6.77 9.61 -7.19
N PHE A 350 5.59 10.08 -6.82
CA PHE A 350 5.27 11.50 -6.74
C PHE A 350 4.13 11.78 -5.77
N ILE A 351 4.09 13.02 -5.26
CA ILE A 351 2.94 13.57 -4.51
C ILE A 351 2.69 15.03 -4.92
N GLY A 352 1.51 15.55 -4.59
CA GLY A 352 1.19 16.97 -4.72
C GLY A 352 0.80 17.40 -6.14
N LEU A 353 0.21 16.51 -6.95
CA LEU A 353 -0.21 16.88 -8.31
C LEU A 353 -1.28 17.98 -8.30
N ALA A 354 -2.23 17.94 -7.36
CA ALA A 354 -3.28 18.95 -7.25
C ALA A 354 -2.68 20.33 -6.94
N GLU A 355 -1.82 20.43 -5.94
CA GLU A 355 -1.12 21.66 -5.57
C GLU A 355 -0.22 22.16 -6.72
N THR A 356 0.44 21.25 -7.43
CA THR A 356 1.28 21.57 -8.60
C THR A 356 0.49 22.27 -9.69
N VAL A 357 -0.69 21.72 -10.01
CA VAL A 357 -1.58 22.31 -11.04
C VAL A 357 -2.08 23.68 -10.61
N GLU A 358 -2.46 23.87 -9.35
CA GLU A 358 -2.87 25.16 -8.81
C GLU A 358 -1.74 26.21 -8.89
N ILE A 359 -0.50 25.86 -8.51
CA ILE A 359 0.67 26.75 -8.60
C ILE A 359 0.95 27.18 -10.03
N LEU A 360 0.77 26.29 -11.00
CA LEU A 360 0.97 26.58 -12.43
C LEU A 360 -0.21 27.32 -13.08
N GLY A 361 -1.20 27.76 -12.30
CA GLY A 361 -2.37 28.52 -12.76
C GLY A 361 -3.46 27.68 -13.43
N GLY A 362 -3.44 26.35 -13.26
CA GLY A 362 -4.41 25.44 -13.88
C GLY A 362 -5.78 25.42 -13.19
N GLY A 363 -5.92 25.98 -11.98
CA GLY A 363 -7.13 25.90 -11.19
C GLY A 363 -7.27 24.59 -10.39
N LYS A 364 -8.47 24.33 -9.88
CA LYS A 364 -8.74 23.14 -9.04
C LYS A 364 -9.01 21.90 -9.88
N VAL A 365 -8.27 20.83 -9.65
CA VAL A 365 -8.35 19.58 -10.43
C VAL A 365 -9.74 18.94 -10.41
N GLN A 366 -10.50 19.08 -9.31
CA GLN A 366 -11.84 18.48 -9.17
C GLN A 366 -12.91 19.22 -9.98
N SER A 367 -12.74 20.48 -10.36
CA SER A 367 -13.78 21.31 -10.98
C SER A 367 -13.40 21.97 -12.31
N ASP A 368 -12.09 22.17 -12.61
CA ASP A 368 -11.64 22.82 -13.84
C ASP A 368 -11.13 21.79 -14.86
N PRO A 369 -11.75 21.67 -16.06
CA PRO A 369 -11.26 20.77 -17.11
C PRO A 369 -9.82 21.08 -17.57
N ARG A 370 -9.37 22.35 -17.53
CA ARG A 370 -8.00 22.72 -17.88
C ARG A 370 -7.02 22.22 -16.85
N ALA A 371 -7.41 22.25 -15.57
CA ALA A 371 -6.62 21.66 -14.48
C ALA A 371 -6.46 20.13 -14.65
N ARG A 372 -7.54 19.44 -15.02
CA ARG A 372 -7.51 18.01 -15.34
C ARG A 372 -6.58 17.70 -16.51
N GLU A 373 -6.65 18.48 -17.57
CA GLU A 373 -5.80 18.28 -18.75
C GLU A 373 -4.32 18.54 -18.42
N LEU A 374 -4.01 19.56 -17.62
CA LEU A 374 -2.64 19.82 -17.17
C LEU A 374 -2.14 18.67 -16.28
N ALA A 375 -2.96 18.18 -15.34
CA ALA A 375 -2.63 17.03 -14.51
C ALA A 375 -2.35 15.78 -15.37
N ARG A 376 -3.20 15.49 -16.36
CA ARG A 376 -3.02 14.40 -17.31
C ARG A 376 -1.69 14.51 -18.06
N ARG A 377 -1.39 15.69 -18.61
CA ARG A 377 -0.15 15.96 -19.35
C ARG A 377 1.11 15.79 -18.48
N ILE A 378 1.06 16.20 -17.21
CA ILE A 378 2.17 15.98 -16.27
C ILE A 378 2.42 14.48 -16.08
N LEU A 379 1.38 13.70 -15.83
CA LEU A 379 1.53 12.25 -15.63
C LEU A 379 1.93 11.50 -16.91
N GLU A 380 1.45 11.93 -18.06
CA GLU A 380 1.84 11.39 -19.35
C GLU A 380 3.36 11.58 -19.58
N VAL A 381 3.88 12.80 -19.40
CA VAL A 381 5.32 13.06 -19.49
C VAL A 381 6.12 12.25 -18.47
N MET A 382 5.63 12.11 -17.25
CA MET A 382 6.30 11.31 -16.23
C MET A 382 6.33 9.83 -16.63
N ARG A 383 5.22 9.30 -17.13
CA ARG A 383 5.10 7.91 -17.55
C ARG A 383 6.00 7.62 -18.76
N GLU A 384 5.95 8.44 -19.81
CA GLU A 384 6.81 8.31 -20.99
C GLU A 384 8.30 8.38 -20.62
N THR A 385 8.65 9.30 -19.71
CA THR A 385 10.02 9.42 -19.21
C THR A 385 10.46 8.17 -18.46
N THR A 386 9.59 7.60 -17.64
CA THR A 386 9.88 6.36 -16.89
C THR A 386 10.00 5.14 -17.82
N ASP A 387 9.14 5.03 -18.81
CA ASP A 387 9.22 3.98 -19.84
C ASP A 387 10.52 4.10 -20.65
N GLY A 388 10.92 5.33 -21.00
CA GLY A 388 12.21 5.60 -21.65
C GLY A 388 13.41 5.15 -20.80
N TYR A 389 13.34 5.26 -19.47
CA TYR A 389 14.38 4.74 -18.60
C TYR A 389 14.42 3.21 -18.58
N ALA A 390 13.26 2.57 -18.66
CA ALA A 390 13.21 1.13 -18.80
C ALA A 390 13.80 0.65 -20.14
N ASP A 391 13.57 1.39 -21.23
CA ASP A 391 14.17 1.12 -22.54
C ASP A 391 15.69 1.32 -22.53
N GLU A 392 16.17 2.42 -21.95
CA GLU A 392 17.58 2.78 -21.86
C GLU A 392 18.41 1.77 -21.03
N THR A 393 17.82 1.32 -19.90
CA THR A 393 18.57 0.53 -18.90
C THR A 393 18.33 -0.98 -18.99
N GLY A 394 17.28 -1.40 -19.68
CA GLY A 394 16.79 -2.80 -19.68
C GLY A 394 16.18 -3.24 -18.34
N LEU A 395 16.02 -2.34 -17.36
CA LEU A 395 15.45 -2.62 -16.05
C LEU A 395 13.95 -2.27 -15.99
N ASN A 396 13.24 -2.83 -15.02
CA ASN A 396 11.80 -2.59 -14.84
C ASN A 396 11.56 -1.29 -14.07
N PHE A 397 11.77 -0.13 -14.70
CA PHE A 397 11.36 1.15 -14.15
C PHE A 397 9.83 1.29 -14.16
N SER A 398 9.26 1.91 -13.14
CA SER A 398 7.81 2.12 -13.01
C SER A 398 7.48 3.46 -12.39
N LEU A 399 6.34 4.05 -12.78
CA LEU A 399 5.78 5.23 -12.14
C LEU A 399 4.84 4.79 -11.02
N LEU A 400 5.05 5.30 -9.79
CA LEU A 400 4.31 4.94 -8.59
C LEU A 400 3.49 6.13 -8.07
N ALA A 401 2.20 5.92 -7.84
CA ALA A 401 1.41 6.85 -7.07
C ALA A 401 1.76 6.68 -5.58
N SER A 402 2.69 7.48 -5.06
CA SER A 402 3.28 7.32 -3.73
C SER A 402 2.24 7.28 -2.61
N ALA A 403 2.49 6.46 -1.59
CA ALA A 403 1.63 6.37 -0.41
C ALA A 403 1.60 7.66 0.42
N GLY A 404 2.65 8.43 0.36
CA GLY A 404 2.72 9.77 0.93
C GLY A 404 2.62 9.85 2.45
N GLU A 405 2.97 8.81 3.20
CA GLU A 405 2.77 8.79 4.65
C GLU A 405 3.61 9.85 5.39
N GLY A 406 4.90 9.69 5.48
CA GLY A 406 5.79 10.69 6.08
C GLY A 406 6.03 11.89 5.16
N ILE A 407 6.18 11.65 3.86
CA ILE A 407 6.53 12.68 2.88
C ILE A 407 5.42 13.70 2.64
N SER A 408 4.15 13.34 2.88
CA SER A 408 3.03 14.29 2.77
C SER A 408 3.17 15.48 3.70
N GLY A 409 3.76 15.30 4.88
CA GLY A 409 4.07 16.37 5.84
C GLY A 409 5.50 16.90 5.72
N ARG A 410 6.46 16.05 5.35
CA ARG A 410 7.87 16.46 5.22
C ARG A 410 8.08 17.51 4.13
N PHE A 411 7.50 17.31 2.95
CA PHE A 411 7.69 18.23 1.83
C PHE A 411 7.11 19.62 2.09
N PRO A 412 5.84 19.80 2.51
CA PRO A 412 5.32 21.13 2.78
C PRO A 412 6.09 21.87 3.90
N LYS A 413 6.59 21.15 4.91
CA LYS A 413 7.43 21.74 5.96
C LYS A 413 8.71 22.36 5.39
N MET A 414 9.41 21.63 4.49
CA MET A 414 10.62 22.12 3.85
C MET A 414 10.33 23.22 2.81
N ASP A 415 9.19 23.15 2.13
CA ASP A 415 8.78 24.17 1.19
C ASP A 415 8.41 25.48 1.88
N ALA A 416 7.85 25.41 3.09
CA ALA A 416 7.56 26.57 3.92
C ALA A 416 8.81 27.40 4.27
N GLU A 417 9.94 26.71 4.50
CA GLU A 417 11.21 27.37 4.80
C GLU A 417 11.80 28.11 3.58
N LEU A 418 11.61 27.56 2.38
CA LEU A 418 12.18 28.10 1.14
C LEU A 418 11.24 29.03 0.39
N PHE A 419 9.94 28.88 0.57
CA PHE A 419 8.90 29.66 -0.11
C PHE A 419 7.83 30.14 0.90
N PRO A 420 8.20 30.99 1.87
CA PRO A 420 7.31 31.36 2.98
C PRO A 420 6.02 32.05 2.51
N ASP A 421 6.02 32.68 1.36
CA ASP A 421 4.86 33.39 0.80
C ASP A 421 3.89 32.47 0.01
N ALA A 422 4.23 31.19 -0.19
CA ALA A 422 3.36 30.28 -0.90
C ALA A 422 2.19 29.79 0.00
N GLU A 423 1.03 29.55 -0.62
CA GLU A 423 -0.17 29.09 0.11
C GLU A 423 -0.25 27.56 0.24
N CYS A 424 0.34 26.81 -0.73
CA CYS A 424 0.14 25.38 -0.90
C CYS A 424 0.56 24.53 0.31
N TRP A 425 1.52 24.98 1.11
CA TRP A 425 2.03 24.26 2.27
C TRP A 425 1.26 24.55 3.57
N LYS A 426 0.37 25.55 3.61
CA LYS A 426 -0.31 26.02 4.85
C LYS A 426 -1.19 24.97 5.49
N LYS A 427 -1.71 24.02 4.73
CA LYS A 427 -2.50 22.90 5.27
C LYS A 427 -1.66 21.90 6.08
N GLY A 428 -0.32 21.95 5.97
CA GLY A 428 0.61 21.05 6.66
C GLY A 428 0.75 19.67 6.01
N PHE A 429 0.15 19.47 4.83
CA PHE A 429 0.30 18.26 4.02
C PHE A 429 0.15 18.59 2.54
N TYR A 430 0.74 17.75 1.66
CA TYR A 430 0.44 17.71 0.23
C TYR A 430 -0.42 16.51 -0.10
N THR A 431 -1.31 16.68 -1.07
CA THR A 431 -2.21 15.64 -1.57
C THR A 431 -1.41 14.45 -2.10
N ASN A 432 -1.82 13.24 -1.72
CA ASN A 432 -1.16 12.01 -2.20
C ASN A 432 -1.33 11.88 -3.71
N SER A 433 -0.22 11.63 -4.40
CA SER A 433 -0.18 11.33 -5.84
C SER A 433 -1.09 12.23 -6.68
N PHE A 434 -2.04 11.66 -7.42
CA PHE A 434 -3.02 12.33 -8.28
C PHE A 434 -4.43 12.43 -7.67
N HIS A 435 -4.58 12.11 -6.36
CA HIS A 435 -5.90 12.14 -5.74
C HIS A 435 -6.54 13.52 -5.78
N VAL A 436 -7.86 13.53 -5.76
CA VAL A 436 -8.62 14.73 -5.42
C VAL A 436 -8.28 15.13 -3.97
N PRO A 437 -8.05 16.43 -3.69
CA PRO A 437 -7.79 16.88 -2.33
C PRO A 437 -8.88 16.42 -1.34
N VAL A 438 -8.45 15.94 -0.17
CA VAL A 438 -9.34 15.34 0.84
C VAL A 438 -10.36 16.30 1.42
N ASP A 439 -10.14 17.60 1.27
CA ASP A 439 -11.02 18.69 1.70
C ASP A 439 -11.92 19.24 0.56
N SER A 440 -11.99 18.55 -0.57
CA SER A 440 -12.76 19.01 -1.73
C SER A 440 -14.28 18.82 -1.60
N GLY A 441 -14.73 17.86 -0.79
CA GLY A 441 -16.15 17.53 -0.61
C GLY A 441 -16.85 16.96 -1.84
N VAL A 442 -16.11 16.52 -2.88
CA VAL A 442 -16.71 15.91 -4.08
C VAL A 442 -17.42 14.60 -3.76
N GLY A 443 -18.45 14.27 -4.55
CA GLY A 443 -19.19 13.02 -4.42
C GLY A 443 -18.35 11.79 -4.77
N VAL A 444 -18.76 10.60 -4.27
CA VAL A 444 -18.09 9.32 -4.50
C VAL A 444 -17.84 9.08 -5.98
N PHE A 445 -18.90 9.09 -6.78
CA PHE A 445 -18.82 8.76 -8.20
C PHE A 445 -18.08 9.83 -9.02
N GLU A 446 -18.20 11.10 -8.65
CA GLU A 446 -17.46 12.20 -9.27
C GLU A 446 -15.94 12.05 -9.01
N LYS A 447 -15.56 11.68 -7.77
CA LYS A 447 -14.18 11.39 -7.42
C LYS A 447 -13.62 10.23 -8.22
N LEU A 448 -14.34 9.12 -8.30
CA LEU A 448 -13.92 7.92 -9.05
C LEU A 448 -13.81 8.22 -10.55
N ALA A 449 -14.76 8.97 -11.12
CA ALA A 449 -14.70 9.40 -12.52
C ALA A 449 -13.52 10.34 -12.81
N TYR A 450 -13.08 11.15 -11.84
CA TYR A 450 -11.87 11.95 -11.95
C TYR A 450 -10.60 11.09 -11.85
N GLU A 451 -10.48 10.27 -10.79
CA GLU A 451 -9.23 9.53 -10.50
C GLU A 451 -9.00 8.35 -11.45
N GLY A 452 -10.07 7.69 -11.91
CA GLY A 452 -10.01 6.49 -12.74
C GLY A 452 -9.05 6.60 -13.93
N PRO A 453 -9.18 7.61 -14.81
CA PRO A 453 -8.32 7.77 -15.97
C PRO A 453 -6.83 7.99 -15.67
N PHE A 454 -6.47 8.37 -14.44
CA PHE A 454 -5.08 8.61 -14.06
C PHE A 454 -4.33 7.34 -13.65
N HIS A 455 -5.04 6.31 -13.22
CA HIS A 455 -4.42 5.06 -12.76
C HIS A 455 -3.55 4.37 -13.82
N ARG A 456 -3.90 4.48 -15.09
CA ARG A 456 -3.13 3.88 -16.20
C ARG A 456 -1.70 4.39 -16.32
N PHE A 457 -1.42 5.59 -15.80
CA PHE A 457 -0.07 6.15 -15.80
C PHE A 457 0.80 5.51 -14.70
N ALA A 458 0.22 5.10 -13.57
CA ALA A 458 0.93 4.61 -12.40
C ALA A 458 1.06 3.07 -12.40
N ASN A 459 1.88 2.53 -13.31
CA ASN A 459 2.08 1.09 -13.45
C ASN A 459 2.85 0.42 -12.30
N GLY A 460 3.52 1.20 -11.45
CA GLY A 460 4.17 0.74 -10.22
C GLY A 460 3.20 0.58 -9.04
N GLY A 461 1.97 1.00 -9.20
CA GLY A 461 0.89 0.88 -8.22
C GLY A 461 0.19 2.19 -7.91
N SER A 462 -1.10 2.08 -7.67
CA SER A 462 -1.99 3.17 -7.28
C SER A 462 -3.23 2.61 -6.59
N ILE A 463 -3.94 3.44 -5.85
CA ILE A 463 -5.19 3.09 -5.17
C ILE A 463 -6.09 4.33 -5.16
N SER A 464 -7.40 4.18 -5.27
CA SER A 464 -8.36 5.22 -4.92
C SER A 464 -9.00 4.93 -3.57
N TYR A 465 -9.36 5.98 -2.84
CA TYR A 465 -10.11 5.89 -1.59
C TYR A 465 -11.45 6.59 -1.73
N VAL A 466 -12.49 5.94 -1.21
CA VAL A 466 -13.79 6.55 -1.00
C VAL A 466 -13.94 6.84 0.49
N GLU A 467 -14.30 8.06 0.84
CA GLU A 467 -14.49 8.51 2.22
C GLU A 467 -15.98 8.61 2.51
N LEU A 468 -16.56 7.63 3.20
CA LEU A 468 -17.96 7.67 3.64
C LEU A 468 -18.08 8.46 4.94
N ARG A 469 -19.24 9.06 5.15
CA ARG A 469 -19.53 9.85 6.35
C ARG A 469 -19.60 8.98 7.61
N GLU A 470 -20.09 7.75 7.45
CA GLU A 470 -20.27 6.76 8.50
C GLU A 470 -20.14 5.34 7.95
N ALA A 471 -19.99 4.36 8.83
CA ALA A 471 -19.94 2.96 8.48
C ALA A 471 -21.28 2.49 7.88
N PRO A 472 -21.30 1.91 6.66
CA PRO A 472 -22.53 1.44 6.02
C PRO A 472 -22.96 0.06 6.57
N ILE A 473 -23.02 -0.09 7.89
CA ILE A 473 -23.31 -1.36 8.56
C ILE A 473 -24.66 -1.94 8.10
N GLY A 474 -24.65 -3.21 7.68
CA GLY A 474 -25.85 -3.90 7.21
C GLY A 474 -26.28 -3.53 5.78
N ASN A 475 -25.43 -2.82 5.04
CA ASN A 475 -25.67 -2.47 3.64
C ASN A 475 -24.45 -2.86 2.77
N PRO A 476 -24.17 -4.16 2.59
CA PRO A 476 -23.08 -4.63 1.74
C PRO A 476 -23.27 -4.25 0.26
N GLU A 477 -24.52 -4.07 -0.20
CA GLU A 477 -24.85 -3.65 -1.55
C GLU A 477 -24.29 -2.25 -1.86
N CYS A 478 -24.33 -1.33 -0.91
CA CYS A 478 -23.71 -0.01 -1.07
C CYS A 478 -22.20 -0.14 -1.36
N VAL A 479 -21.50 -1.03 -0.66
CA VAL A 479 -20.09 -1.32 -0.92
C VAL A 479 -19.91 -1.96 -2.29
N ALA A 480 -20.75 -2.92 -2.66
CA ALA A 480 -20.71 -3.58 -3.96
C ALA A 480 -20.92 -2.59 -5.12
N ASP A 481 -21.88 -1.69 -5.01
CA ASP A 481 -22.16 -0.67 -6.03
C ASP A 481 -20.95 0.27 -6.23
N ILE A 482 -20.32 0.72 -5.15
CA ILE A 482 -19.11 1.54 -5.21
C ILE A 482 -17.96 0.78 -5.89
N VAL A 483 -17.77 -0.51 -5.57
CA VAL A 483 -16.73 -1.36 -6.16
C VAL A 483 -16.96 -1.56 -7.66
N LEU A 484 -18.20 -1.80 -8.07
CA LEU A 484 -18.55 -2.01 -9.48
C LEU A 484 -18.45 -0.71 -10.29
N ASP A 485 -18.88 0.43 -9.73
CA ASP A 485 -18.68 1.73 -10.37
C ASP A 485 -17.19 2.05 -10.53
N ALA A 486 -16.38 1.90 -9.47
CA ALA A 486 -14.94 2.09 -9.53
C ALA A 486 -14.28 1.26 -10.65
N THR A 487 -14.74 0.01 -10.85
CA THR A 487 -14.29 -0.85 -11.95
C THR A 487 -14.59 -0.21 -13.29
N SER A 488 -15.81 0.30 -13.47
CA SER A 488 -16.26 0.94 -14.72
C SER A 488 -15.50 2.24 -15.03
N GLN A 489 -15.11 2.98 -14.00
CA GLN A 489 -14.32 4.22 -14.12
C GLN A 489 -12.83 3.96 -14.39
N GLY A 490 -12.36 2.72 -14.35
CA GLY A 490 -10.96 2.37 -14.59
C GLY A 490 -10.07 2.41 -13.35
N VAL A 491 -10.63 2.39 -12.15
CA VAL A 491 -9.88 2.28 -10.88
C VAL A 491 -9.43 0.83 -10.70
N PRO A 492 -8.12 0.53 -10.64
CA PRO A 492 -7.63 -0.84 -10.53
C PRO A 492 -7.61 -1.37 -9.10
N TYR A 493 -7.55 -0.49 -8.09
CA TYR A 493 -7.47 -0.84 -6.69
C TYR A 493 -8.21 0.20 -5.84
N LEU A 494 -9.08 -0.27 -4.95
CA LEU A 494 -10.02 0.57 -4.20
C LEU A 494 -9.98 0.27 -2.70
N GLY A 495 -9.99 1.33 -1.88
CA GLY A 495 -10.24 1.26 -0.45
C GLY A 495 -11.48 2.07 -0.07
N ILE A 496 -12.30 1.55 0.82
CA ILE A 496 -13.47 2.25 1.37
C ILE A 496 -13.18 2.63 2.81
N ASN A 497 -13.36 3.90 3.13
CA ASN A 497 -13.03 4.49 4.42
C ASN A 497 -14.26 5.12 5.05
N TYR A 498 -14.27 5.12 6.35
CA TYR A 498 -15.19 5.86 7.19
C TYR A 498 -14.58 6.04 8.59
N PRO A 499 -15.05 7.00 9.40
CA PRO A 499 -14.62 7.09 10.78
C PRO A 499 -15.03 5.84 11.57
N LEU A 500 -14.09 5.28 12.33
CA LEU A 500 -14.35 4.15 13.21
C LEU A 500 -13.74 4.44 14.58
N ASP A 501 -14.59 4.86 15.51
CA ASP A 501 -14.20 5.19 16.87
C ASP A 501 -14.72 4.12 17.84
N ILE A 502 -13.92 3.82 18.85
CA ILE A 502 -14.23 2.81 19.86
C ILE A 502 -14.01 3.42 21.24
N CYS A 503 -15.03 3.37 22.08
CA CYS A 503 -14.86 3.72 23.47
C CYS A 503 -14.03 2.65 24.20
N ASN A 504 -12.88 3.01 24.76
CA ASN A 504 -12.03 2.09 25.52
C ASN A 504 -12.65 1.64 26.86
N VAL A 505 -13.74 2.29 27.31
CA VAL A 505 -14.40 1.96 28.59
C VAL A 505 -15.53 0.96 28.41
N CYS A 506 -16.42 1.16 27.42
CA CYS A 506 -17.62 0.32 27.27
C CYS A 506 -17.70 -0.38 25.90
N GLY A 507 -16.73 -0.21 25.00
CA GLY A 507 -16.70 -0.86 23.69
C GLY A 507 -17.68 -0.29 22.65
N THR A 508 -18.45 0.77 22.95
CA THR A 508 -19.36 1.41 21.99
C THR A 508 -18.58 1.85 20.75
N ARG A 509 -19.12 1.56 19.58
CA ARG A 509 -18.55 1.90 18.26
C ARG A 509 -19.38 2.99 17.58
N GLY A 510 -18.73 3.81 16.74
CA GLY A 510 -19.41 4.85 15.98
C GLY A 510 -18.45 5.95 15.53
N THR A 511 -18.96 7.17 15.47
CA THR A 511 -18.20 8.40 15.19
C THR A 511 -18.53 9.41 16.28
N PHE A 512 -17.63 9.64 17.21
CA PHE A 512 -17.90 10.50 18.36
C PHE A 512 -16.62 11.01 19.03
N ASP A 513 -16.67 12.21 19.61
CA ASP A 513 -15.58 12.76 20.44
C ASP A 513 -15.69 12.29 21.90
N ALA A 514 -16.91 12.09 22.37
CA ALA A 514 -17.20 11.48 23.66
C ALA A 514 -18.24 10.39 23.48
N CYS A 515 -18.05 9.27 24.16
CA CYS A 515 -18.91 8.10 24.02
C CYS A 515 -20.38 8.44 24.35
N PRO A 516 -21.33 8.20 23.43
CA PRO A 516 -22.75 8.53 23.67
C PRO A 516 -23.39 7.62 24.73
N HIS A 517 -22.77 6.45 25.04
CA HIS A 517 -23.30 5.50 26.02
C HIS A 517 -22.80 5.79 27.45
N CYS A 518 -21.49 6.05 27.65
CA CYS A 518 -20.90 6.21 28.97
C CYS A 518 -20.26 7.59 29.24
N GLY A 519 -20.32 8.52 28.29
CA GLY A 519 -19.75 9.86 28.38
C GLY A 519 -18.23 9.95 28.37
N SER A 520 -17.53 8.81 28.26
CA SER A 520 -16.06 8.79 28.30
C SER A 520 -15.46 9.45 27.06
N LYS A 521 -14.39 10.25 27.28
CA LYS A 521 -13.55 10.80 26.22
C LYS A 521 -12.36 9.90 25.86
N ASN A 522 -12.21 8.76 26.56
CA ASN A 522 -11.19 7.78 26.23
C ASN A 522 -11.64 6.95 25.00
N VAL A 523 -11.39 7.51 23.82
CA VAL A 523 -11.83 6.99 22.53
C VAL A 523 -10.61 6.66 21.68
N LYS A 524 -10.53 5.41 21.20
CA LYS A 524 -9.59 4.97 20.18
C LYS A 524 -10.17 5.27 18.80
N ARG A 525 -9.45 5.98 17.96
CA ARG A 525 -9.87 6.33 16.60
C ARG A 525 -9.06 5.55 15.59
N ILE A 526 -9.73 4.72 14.79
CA ILE A 526 -9.10 3.94 13.73
C ILE A 526 -9.39 4.59 12.40
N ARG A 527 -8.35 4.83 11.62
CA ARG A 527 -8.41 5.48 10.31
C ARG A 527 -7.50 4.76 9.33
N ARG A 528 -7.78 4.92 8.03
CA ARG A 528 -6.85 4.45 7.01
C ARG A 528 -5.74 5.48 6.79
N VAL A 529 -4.50 5.01 6.89
CA VAL A 529 -3.30 5.82 6.61
C VAL A 529 -3.03 5.88 5.11
N SER A 530 -2.95 4.70 4.52
CA SER A 530 -2.73 4.46 3.09
C SER A 530 -3.38 3.12 2.72
N GLY A 531 -2.64 2.08 2.34
CA GLY A 531 -3.20 0.74 2.10
C GLY A 531 -3.61 -0.02 3.37
N TYR A 532 -3.36 0.51 4.57
CA TYR A 532 -3.65 -0.15 5.85
C TYR A 532 -4.30 0.80 6.88
N LEU A 533 -4.88 0.20 7.93
CA LEU A 533 -5.53 0.91 9.03
C LEU A 533 -4.57 1.05 10.22
N GLU A 534 -4.69 2.17 10.93
CA GLU A 534 -3.95 2.40 12.17
C GLU A 534 -4.73 3.34 13.10
N THR A 535 -4.34 3.38 14.38
CA THR A 535 -4.90 4.36 15.33
C THR A 535 -4.40 5.76 14.99
N LEU A 536 -5.27 6.75 15.11
CA LEU A 536 -4.96 8.14 14.76
C LEU A 536 -3.78 8.70 15.58
N ASP A 537 -3.58 8.21 16.79
CA ASP A 537 -2.48 8.65 17.66
C ASP A 537 -1.11 8.30 17.07
N GLU A 538 -1.02 7.20 16.31
CA GLU A 538 0.20 6.74 15.65
C GLU A 538 0.49 7.45 14.31
N PHE A 539 -0.45 8.24 13.79
CA PHE A 539 -0.26 8.95 12.53
C PHE A 539 0.91 9.94 12.59
N SER A 540 1.62 10.09 11.48
CA SER A 540 2.60 11.15 11.27
C SER A 540 1.94 12.54 11.38
N VAL A 541 2.74 13.59 11.58
CA VAL A 541 2.22 14.97 11.70
C VAL A 541 1.43 15.38 10.45
N GLY A 542 1.95 15.06 9.25
CA GLY A 542 1.28 15.35 7.99
C GLY A 542 -0.03 14.58 7.83
N LYS A 543 -0.05 13.30 8.22
CA LYS A 543 -1.28 12.49 8.16
C LYS A 543 -2.33 12.92 9.19
N LYS A 544 -1.92 13.41 10.36
CA LYS A 544 -2.84 14.06 11.31
C LYS A 544 -3.42 15.36 10.76
N ALA A 545 -2.63 16.13 10.01
CA ALA A 545 -3.11 17.34 9.34
C ALA A 545 -4.10 17.00 8.21
N GLU A 546 -3.79 15.99 7.39
CA GLU A 546 -4.68 15.47 6.35
C GLU A 546 -6.01 15.01 6.94
N GLU A 547 -5.99 14.19 8.02
CA GLU A 547 -7.20 13.68 8.65
C GLU A 547 -8.11 14.80 9.20
N ARG A 548 -7.53 15.85 9.78
CA ARG A 548 -8.31 17.02 10.26
C ARG A 548 -9.02 17.78 9.14
N ASN A 549 -8.51 17.70 7.92
CA ASN A 549 -9.08 18.36 6.74
C ASN A 549 -9.96 17.42 5.89
N ARG A 550 -10.01 16.13 6.23
CA ARG A 550 -10.71 15.13 5.45
C ARG A 550 -12.23 15.32 5.53
N LEU A 551 -12.86 15.42 4.36
CA LEU A 551 -14.31 15.48 4.20
C LEU A 551 -14.82 14.18 3.58
N ALA A 552 -16.04 13.78 3.97
CA ALA A 552 -16.70 12.65 3.33
C ALA A 552 -17.06 12.99 1.87
N ASN A 553 -17.04 11.99 1.00
CA ASN A 553 -17.46 12.10 -0.39
C ASN A 553 -18.99 12.07 -0.51
N SER A 554 -19.66 13.07 0.07
CA SER A 554 -21.12 13.10 0.20
C SER A 554 -21.85 13.77 -0.98
N GLY A 555 -21.11 14.40 -1.90
CA GLY A 555 -21.68 15.28 -2.91
C GLY A 555 -22.23 16.58 -2.29
N ASN A 556 -22.21 17.65 -3.04
CA ASN A 556 -22.93 18.87 -2.65
C ASN A 556 -24.43 18.59 -2.75
N HIS A 557 -25.07 18.19 -1.65
CA HIS A 557 -26.50 18.52 -1.51
C HIS A 557 -26.54 20.05 -1.40
N ARG A 558 -26.76 20.71 -2.54
CA ARG A 558 -27.30 22.06 -2.50
C ARG A 558 -28.65 21.92 -1.78
N GLU A 559 -28.72 22.41 -0.54
CA GLU A 559 -30.00 22.78 0.06
C GLU A 559 -30.69 23.86 -0.78
#